data_38e97b7691b9ef2dd6ec0f121b4e5434
#
_entry.id   38e97b7691b9ef2dd6ec0f121b4e5434
#
_cell.length_a   1.000
_cell.length_b   1.000
_cell.length_c   1.000
_cell.angle_alpha   90.00
_cell.angle_beta   90.00
_cell.angle_gamma   90.00
#
_symmetry.space_group_name_H-M   'P 1'
#
loop_
_entity.id
_entity.type
_entity.pdbx_description
1 polymer ?
#
loop_
_entity_poly.entity_id
_entity_poly.type
_entity_poly.pdbx_seq_one_letter_code
_entity_poly.pdbx_strand_id
1 'polypeptide(L)'
;MGNAPDVAAAAELPGDEATAARVLTAFRSRIGDDRFAVWFGGAAQVAVATGGRSAGRRGGASVRVRVGSGFTHEWLRRTFQAEFLAAAREVCGPTAAVTWEPVAEGGEANEMSPAVGRELSVVATPGRGEAKRKAAVKAKAVVATSAPATIGRRSILRLADFVVGPSNRMACAAVEMAALRPGEVSPLVIHGPSGVGKTHLLEGACERARELHPGINAVCLSAEQFTTGFLQALHGSGLPGFRRTCRNADLLVIDDLQFFVGKKATLLELLQTLDAVQRQGRQVVFGCDRELDALPELGPEILTRLRGGMIARILPPDYEVRRGIVASVCGKRAFG
;
A
#
# COMPACT_ATOMS: atom_id res chain seq x y z
N MET A 1 -42.62 34.60 8.58
CA MET A 1 -42.50 33.81 9.82
C MET A 1 -42.13 32.39 9.36
N GLY A 2 -40.87 32.10 9.29
CA GLY A 2 -40.35 30.81 8.91
C GLY A 2 -39.22 30.45 9.84
N ASN A 3 -39.45 29.43 10.63
CA ASN A 3 -38.52 28.92 11.62
C ASN A 3 -37.54 28.00 10.90
N ALA A 4 -36.26 28.33 10.90
CA ALA A 4 -35.18 27.42 10.54
C ALA A 4 -34.94 26.44 11.71
N PRO A 5 -34.69 25.14 11.44
CA PRO A 5 -34.30 24.23 12.49
C PRO A 5 -32.83 24.45 12.85
N ASP A 6 -32.69 24.70 14.12
CA ASP A 6 -31.48 24.80 14.90
C ASP A 6 -30.64 23.51 14.74
N VAL A 7 -29.48 23.62 14.10
CA VAL A 7 -28.44 22.56 14.11
C VAL A 7 -27.71 22.73 15.43
N ALA A 8 -28.24 22.11 16.48
CA ALA A 8 -27.59 22.01 17.76
C ALA A 8 -26.20 21.31 17.59
N ALA A 9 -25.14 22.09 17.67
CA ALA A 9 -23.80 21.63 17.95
C ALA A 9 -23.85 20.86 19.28
N ALA A 10 -23.73 19.55 19.25
CA ALA A 10 -23.56 18.71 20.42
C ALA A 10 -22.24 19.11 21.09
N ALA A 11 -22.35 19.89 22.16
CA ALA A 11 -21.23 20.21 23.02
C ALA A 11 -20.67 18.90 23.60
N GLU A 12 -19.41 18.63 23.31
CA GLU A 12 -18.65 17.49 23.86
C GLU A 12 -18.48 17.72 25.38
N LEU A 13 -19.00 16.80 26.17
CA LEU A 13 -18.85 16.81 27.61
C LEU A 13 -17.42 16.40 28.01
N PRO A 14 -16.80 16.99 29.04
CA PRO A 14 -15.39 16.71 29.42
C PRO A 14 -15.12 15.27 29.87
N GLY A 15 -16.14 14.43 30.03
CA GLY A 15 -15.98 12.98 30.29
C GLY A 15 -15.65 12.13 29.04
N ASP A 16 -15.93 12.61 27.87
CA ASP A 16 -15.77 11.84 26.63
C ASP A 16 -14.31 11.84 26.12
N GLU A 17 -13.57 12.92 26.37
CA GLU A 17 -12.16 13.04 25.98
C GLU A 17 -11.24 12.14 26.83
N ALA A 18 -11.45 12.08 28.14
CA ALA A 18 -10.71 11.19 29.03
C ALA A 18 -10.97 9.70 28.69
N THR A 19 -12.19 9.37 28.29
CA THR A 19 -12.57 8.02 27.87
C THR A 19 -11.96 7.68 26.51
N ALA A 20 -11.92 8.61 25.57
CA ALA A 20 -11.25 8.46 24.28
C ALA A 20 -9.74 8.20 24.46
N ALA A 21 -9.07 8.95 25.33
CA ALA A 21 -7.66 8.74 25.65
C ALA A 21 -7.39 7.35 26.25
N ARG A 22 -8.28 6.85 27.12
CA ARG A 22 -8.19 5.50 27.68
C ARG A 22 -8.37 4.42 26.61
N VAL A 23 -9.32 4.58 25.70
CA VAL A 23 -9.51 3.65 24.56
C VAL A 23 -8.27 3.62 23.67
N LEU A 24 -7.69 4.79 23.36
CA LEU A 24 -6.46 4.87 22.58
C LEU A 24 -5.28 4.21 23.30
N THR A 25 -5.15 4.38 24.61
CA THR A 25 -4.10 3.73 25.41
C THR A 25 -4.26 2.21 25.40
N ALA A 26 -5.47 1.69 25.61
CA ALA A 26 -5.76 0.26 25.56
C ALA A 26 -5.52 -0.31 24.14
N PHE A 27 -5.90 0.43 23.11
CA PHE A 27 -5.65 0.06 21.73
C PHE A 27 -4.13 0.03 21.41
N ARG A 28 -3.39 1.08 21.81
CA ARG A 28 -1.93 1.17 21.67
C ARG A 28 -1.22 -0.01 22.31
N SER A 29 -1.62 -0.42 23.51
CA SER A 29 -1.05 -1.59 24.20
C SER A 29 -1.28 -2.90 23.43
N ARG A 30 -2.37 -3.01 22.67
CA ARG A 30 -2.71 -4.20 21.89
C ARG A 30 -1.95 -4.31 20.59
N ILE A 31 -1.78 -3.19 19.87
CA ILE A 31 -1.12 -3.19 18.56
C ILE A 31 0.38 -2.92 18.62
N GLY A 32 0.88 -2.45 19.76
CA GLY A 32 2.27 -2.04 19.99
C GLY A 32 2.54 -0.57 19.62
N ASP A 33 3.56 0.00 20.27
CA ASP A 33 3.90 1.42 20.13
C ASP A 33 4.31 1.81 18.72
N ASP A 34 5.07 0.97 18.05
CA ASP A 34 5.55 1.22 16.69
C ASP A 34 4.39 1.32 15.69
N ARG A 35 3.48 0.34 15.73
CA ARG A 35 2.28 0.33 14.89
C ARG A 35 1.37 1.51 15.19
N PHE A 36 1.19 1.82 16.47
CA PHE A 36 0.37 2.94 16.88
C PHE A 36 0.95 4.26 16.36
N ALA A 37 2.24 4.49 16.53
CA ALA A 37 2.92 5.71 16.06
C ALA A 37 2.82 5.88 14.55
N VAL A 38 2.97 4.79 13.79
CA VAL A 38 2.90 4.78 12.32
C VAL A 38 1.50 5.13 11.83
N TRP A 39 0.48 4.46 12.35
CA TRP A 39 -0.89 4.51 11.76
C TRP A 39 -1.81 5.53 12.42
N PHE A 40 -1.57 5.85 13.68
CA PHE A 40 -2.47 6.66 14.51
C PHE A 40 -1.77 7.87 15.16
N GLY A 41 -0.45 7.99 15.08
CA GLY A 41 0.38 8.95 15.82
C GLY A 41 0.28 10.42 15.42
N GLY A 42 -0.56 10.79 14.44
CA GLY A 42 -0.63 12.22 14.03
C GLY A 42 -1.89 12.64 13.29
N ALA A 43 -2.77 11.72 12.93
CA ALA A 43 -3.96 12.01 12.13
C ALA A 43 -5.23 11.29 12.63
N ALA A 44 -5.13 10.45 13.64
CA ALA A 44 -6.29 9.77 14.18
C ALA A 44 -7.02 10.65 15.19
N GLN A 45 -8.25 10.99 14.89
CA GLN A 45 -9.18 11.59 15.84
C GLN A 45 -10.11 10.51 16.36
N VAL A 46 -10.08 10.25 17.66
CA VAL A 46 -11.01 9.34 18.33
C VAL A 46 -11.93 10.13 19.21
N ALA A 47 -13.22 10.06 18.93
CA ALA A 47 -14.27 10.64 19.75
C ALA A 47 -15.12 9.51 20.34
N VAL A 48 -15.41 9.59 21.63
CA VAL A 48 -16.33 8.68 22.32
C VAL A 48 -17.63 9.43 22.56
N ALA A 49 -18.73 8.94 22.01
CA ALA A 49 -20.05 9.42 22.34
C ALA A 49 -20.73 8.42 23.28
N THR A 50 -20.97 8.78 24.50
CA THR A 50 -21.82 8.01 25.42
C THR A 50 -23.28 8.24 25.03
N GLY A 51 -23.97 7.20 24.57
CA GLY A 51 -25.34 7.28 24.10
C GLY A 51 -26.28 7.83 25.17
N GLY A 52 -26.96 8.93 24.83
CA GLY A 52 -28.02 9.53 25.66
C GLY A 52 -29.13 8.51 25.97
N ARG A 53 -29.69 8.59 27.14
CA ARG A 53 -30.84 7.81 27.61
C ARG A 53 -32.03 8.05 26.67
N SER A 54 -32.26 7.15 25.75
CA SER A 54 -33.55 7.03 25.07
C SER A 54 -34.33 5.89 25.73
N ALA A 55 -35.58 6.16 26.07
CA ALA A 55 -36.50 5.35 26.82
C ALA A 55 -36.28 3.85 26.80
N GLY A 56 -35.78 3.26 27.91
CA GLY A 56 -35.96 1.83 28.21
C GLY A 56 -34.82 0.86 27.79
N ARG A 57 -33.77 1.29 27.08
CA ARG A 57 -32.57 0.47 26.85
C ARG A 57 -31.31 1.24 27.22
N ARG A 58 -30.41 0.60 28.00
CA ARG A 58 -29.08 1.15 28.26
C ARG A 58 -28.36 1.28 26.92
N GLY A 59 -28.26 2.49 26.39
CA GLY A 59 -27.48 2.77 25.19
C GLY A 59 -26.01 2.47 25.43
N GLY A 60 -25.43 1.54 24.65
CA GLY A 60 -24.01 1.25 24.70
C GLY A 60 -23.19 2.48 24.24
N ALA A 61 -21.97 2.62 24.77
CA ALA A 61 -21.04 3.65 24.30
C ALA A 61 -20.70 3.44 22.83
N SER A 62 -20.72 4.51 22.04
CA SER A 62 -20.30 4.50 20.63
C SER A 62 -18.95 5.21 20.50
N VAL A 63 -17.94 4.50 20.00
CA VAL A 63 -16.61 5.05 19.75
C VAL A 63 -16.49 5.33 18.26
N ARG A 64 -16.26 6.60 17.90
CA ARG A 64 -16.01 7.02 16.52
C ARG A 64 -14.52 7.19 16.29
N VAL A 65 -14.04 6.55 15.23
CA VAL A 65 -12.63 6.58 14.82
C VAL A 65 -12.56 7.28 13.48
N ARG A 66 -11.90 8.43 13.42
CA ARG A 66 -11.65 9.17 12.18
C ARG A 66 -10.19 9.02 11.80
N VAL A 67 -9.92 8.35 10.71
CA VAL A 67 -8.56 8.11 10.21
C VAL A 67 -8.54 8.07 8.70
N GLY A 68 -7.53 8.73 8.11
CA GLY A 68 -7.26 8.67 6.69
C GLY A 68 -8.46 9.02 5.80
N SER A 69 -8.31 8.85 4.51
CA SER A 69 -9.35 9.04 3.51
C SER A 69 -9.34 7.87 2.50
N GLY A 70 -10.46 7.62 1.84
CA GLY A 70 -10.58 6.63 0.78
C GLY A 70 -10.11 5.22 1.18
N PHE A 71 -9.22 4.64 0.39
CA PHE A 71 -8.72 3.27 0.56
C PHE A 71 -7.91 3.05 1.85
N THR A 72 -7.19 4.08 2.31
CA THR A 72 -6.43 3.99 3.58
C THR A 72 -7.38 3.78 4.76
N HIS A 73 -8.50 4.50 4.78
CA HIS A 73 -9.55 4.33 5.77
C HIS A 73 -10.11 2.91 5.80
N GLU A 74 -10.48 2.38 4.63
CA GLU A 74 -11.04 1.02 4.53
C GLU A 74 -10.03 -0.05 4.95
N TRP A 75 -8.76 0.09 4.56
CA TRP A 75 -7.71 -0.83 4.96
C TRP A 75 -7.46 -0.80 6.48
N LEU A 76 -7.35 0.39 7.10
CA LEU A 76 -7.19 0.54 8.54
C LEU A 76 -8.36 -0.09 9.29
N ARG A 77 -9.59 0.15 8.81
CA ARG A 77 -10.79 -0.48 9.35
C ARG A 77 -10.68 -2.00 9.32
N ARG A 78 -10.38 -2.60 8.18
CA ARG A 78 -10.27 -4.06 8.02
C ARG A 78 -9.17 -4.65 8.89
N THR A 79 -8.04 -3.97 9.00
CA THR A 79 -6.86 -4.48 9.73
C THR A 79 -6.99 -4.35 11.22
N PHE A 80 -7.57 -3.25 11.73
CA PHE A 80 -7.58 -2.93 13.16
C PHE A 80 -8.97 -2.93 13.83
N GLN A 81 -10.01 -3.31 13.10
CA GLN A 81 -11.40 -3.36 13.62
C GLN A 81 -11.52 -4.24 14.88
N ALA A 82 -10.90 -5.41 14.88
CA ALA A 82 -11.00 -6.37 15.97
C ALA A 82 -10.30 -5.86 17.24
N GLU A 83 -9.08 -5.36 17.10
CA GLU A 83 -8.27 -4.83 18.20
C GLU A 83 -8.89 -3.57 18.77
N PHE A 84 -9.41 -2.68 17.90
CA PHE A 84 -10.06 -1.46 18.33
C PHE A 84 -11.37 -1.73 19.06
N LEU A 85 -12.17 -2.66 18.55
CA LEU A 85 -13.41 -3.11 19.21
C LEU A 85 -13.12 -3.74 20.57
N ALA A 86 -12.05 -4.54 20.67
CA ALA A 86 -11.63 -5.13 21.94
C ALA A 86 -11.20 -4.05 22.96
N ALA A 87 -10.43 -3.05 22.55
CA ALA A 87 -10.05 -1.92 23.39
C ALA A 87 -11.26 -1.07 23.81
N ALA A 88 -12.19 -0.80 22.91
CA ALA A 88 -13.42 -0.09 23.20
C ALA A 88 -14.29 -0.83 24.22
N ARG A 89 -14.42 -2.15 24.10
CA ARG A 89 -15.19 -2.97 25.05
C ARG A 89 -14.54 -3.07 26.42
N GLU A 90 -13.24 -3.07 26.50
CA GLU A 90 -12.47 -3.06 27.74
C GLU A 90 -12.73 -1.79 28.56
N VAL A 91 -12.77 -0.64 27.89
CA VAL A 91 -12.90 0.69 28.52
C VAL A 91 -14.36 1.10 28.71
N CYS A 92 -15.21 0.87 27.73
CA CYS A 92 -16.60 1.36 27.66
C CYS A 92 -17.65 0.27 27.96
N GLY A 93 -17.21 -0.98 28.17
CA GLY A 93 -18.10 -2.11 28.46
C GLY A 93 -18.50 -2.95 27.25
N PRO A 94 -19.09 -4.14 27.48
CA PRO A 94 -19.29 -5.17 26.44
C PRO A 94 -20.23 -4.78 25.30
N THR A 95 -21.05 -3.74 25.50
CA THR A 95 -21.99 -3.22 24.48
C THR A 95 -21.40 -2.08 23.65
N ALA A 96 -20.12 -1.75 23.83
CA ALA A 96 -19.45 -0.70 23.04
C ALA A 96 -19.45 -1.08 21.56
N ALA A 97 -19.80 -0.11 20.72
CA ALA A 97 -19.73 -0.17 19.27
C ALA A 97 -18.65 0.77 18.73
N VAL A 98 -17.99 0.37 17.64
CA VAL A 98 -16.97 1.19 16.98
C VAL A 98 -17.43 1.52 15.57
N THR A 99 -17.44 2.80 15.25
CA THR A 99 -17.77 3.34 13.92
C THR A 99 -16.53 4.02 13.36
N TRP A 100 -16.19 3.68 12.13
CA TRP A 100 -15.07 4.28 11.40
C TRP A 100 -15.60 5.32 10.42
N GLU A 101 -15.00 6.50 10.41
CA GLU A 101 -15.37 7.60 9.52
C GLU A 101 -14.10 8.10 8.81
N PRO A 102 -14.15 8.35 7.48
CA PRO A 102 -13.04 8.98 6.79
C PRO A 102 -12.90 10.43 7.25
N VAL A 103 -11.67 10.94 7.31
CA VAL A 103 -11.42 12.37 7.48
C VAL A 103 -11.79 13.05 6.17
N ALA A 104 -12.74 13.98 6.19
CA ALA A 104 -13.09 14.79 5.02
C ALA A 104 -11.90 15.69 4.67
N GLU A 105 -11.33 15.52 3.49
CA GLU A 105 -10.43 16.51 2.91
C GLU A 105 -11.27 17.72 2.54
N GLY A 106 -10.96 18.88 3.11
CA GLY A 106 -11.65 20.13 2.78
C GLY A 106 -11.35 20.55 1.35
N GLY A 107 -12.36 20.52 0.48
CA GLY A 107 -12.28 20.98 -0.91
C GLY A 107 -13.27 20.23 -1.81
N GLU A 108 -14.40 20.86 -2.07
CA GLU A 108 -15.41 20.70 -3.14
C GLU A 108 -15.50 19.34 -3.86
N ALA A 109 -16.55 18.61 -3.49
CA ALA A 109 -17.04 17.47 -4.22
C ALA A 109 -17.84 17.94 -5.47
N ASN A 110 -17.48 17.41 -6.63
CA ASN A 110 -18.38 17.41 -7.77
C ASN A 110 -18.98 16.01 -7.92
N GLU A 111 -20.28 15.93 -7.67
CA GLU A 111 -21.10 14.73 -7.86
C GLU A 111 -21.20 14.42 -9.35
N MET A 112 -20.88 13.21 -9.75
CA MET A 112 -21.50 12.59 -10.92
C MET A 112 -21.65 11.09 -10.72
N SER A 113 -22.89 10.69 -10.60
CA SER A 113 -23.39 9.32 -10.56
C SER A 113 -23.28 8.66 -11.95
N PRO A 114 -22.94 7.39 -12.07
CA PRO A 114 -23.08 6.69 -13.34
C PRO A 114 -24.33 5.82 -13.39
N ALA A 115 -25.08 5.99 -14.47
CA ALA A 115 -26.17 5.11 -14.86
C ALA A 115 -25.68 3.95 -15.75
N VAL A 116 -26.03 2.76 -15.31
CA VAL A 116 -26.61 1.59 -16.03
C VAL A 116 -26.11 1.20 -17.44
N GLY A 117 -25.50 0.02 -17.49
CA GLY A 117 -25.93 -1.12 -18.31
C GLY A 117 -25.67 -1.13 -19.83
N ARG A 118 -24.95 -2.16 -20.25
CA ARG A 118 -25.36 -3.05 -21.36
C ARG A 118 -24.43 -4.26 -21.48
N GLU A 119 -25.06 -5.42 -21.46
CA GLU A 119 -24.53 -6.71 -21.91
C GLU A 119 -24.11 -6.69 -23.37
N LEU A 120 -23.09 -7.42 -23.74
CA LEU A 120 -22.98 -8.04 -25.05
C LEU A 120 -22.17 -9.34 -25.02
N SER A 121 -22.74 -10.28 -25.66
CA SER A 121 -22.58 -11.71 -25.78
C SER A 121 -21.25 -12.22 -26.30
N VAL A 122 -20.99 -13.44 -25.87
CA VAL A 122 -20.06 -14.47 -26.34
C VAL A 122 -20.21 -14.78 -27.82
N VAL A 123 -19.11 -14.91 -28.55
CA VAL A 123 -18.99 -15.84 -29.68
C VAL A 123 -17.63 -16.53 -29.64
N ALA A 124 -17.67 -17.83 -29.43
CA ALA A 124 -16.57 -18.76 -29.63
C ALA A 124 -16.61 -19.34 -31.05
N THR A 125 -15.49 -19.56 -31.66
CA THR A 125 -15.28 -20.75 -32.52
C THR A 125 -13.79 -21.04 -32.77
N PRO A 126 -13.42 -22.30 -32.97
CA PRO A 126 -12.03 -22.80 -32.89
C PRO A 126 -11.41 -23.05 -34.26
N GLY A 127 -10.08 -23.00 -34.33
CA GLY A 127 -9.28 -23.37 -35.50
C GLY A 127 -8.06 -24.20 -35.13
N ARG A 128 -8.04 -25.36 -35.69
CA ARG A 128 -7.21 -26.55 -35.55
C ARG A 128 -5.95 -26.49 -36.46
N GLY A 129 -4.90 -27.18 -36.04
CA GLY A 129 -3.85 -27.71 -36.95
C GLY A 129 -2.46 -27.13 -36.70
N GLU A 130 -1.46 -27.80 -36.54
CA GLU A 130 -0.85 -29.08 -36.72
C GLU A 130 0.67 -28.99 -36.45
N ALA A 131 1.21 -30.05 -35.97
CA ALA A 131 2.59 -30.30 -35.55
C ALA A 131 3.65 -30.21 -36.66
N LYS A 132 4.89 -29.86 -36.26
CA LYS A 132 6.13 -30.55 -36.75
C LYS A 132 7.35 -30.28 -35.86
N ARG A 133 7.82 -31.30 -35.16
CA ARG A 133 9.09 -32.05 -35.14
C ARG A 133 10.43 -31.26 -35.01
N LYS A 134 11.03 -31.51 -33.86
CA LYS A 134 12.43 -31.88 -33.55
C LYS A 134 13.57 -31.25 -34.34
N ALA A 135 14.44 -30.54 -33.60
CA ALA A 135 15.87 -30.75 -33.65
C ALA A 135 16.48 -30.47 -32.27
N ALA A 136 17.09 -31.47 -31.69
CA ALA A 136 17.84 -31.40 -30.46
C ALA A 136 19.24 -30.86 -30.76
N VAL A 137 19.62 -29.75 -30.13
CA VAL A 137 21.02 -29.34 -30.04
C VAL A 137 21.36 -29.23 -28.56
N LYS A 138 22.27 -30.14 -28.15
CA LYS A 138 22.92 -30.09 -26.84
C LYS A 138 23.73 -28.79 -26.76
N ALA A 139 23.33 -27.87 -25.88
CA ALA A 139 24.19 -26.79 -25.44
C ALA A 139 24.39 -26.94 -23.93
N LYS A 140 25.66 -27.06 -23.55
CA LYS A 140 26.16 -27.12 -22.18
C LYS A 140 25.58 -26.00 -21.32
N ALA A 141 25.10 -26.39 -20.14
CA ALA A 141 24.77 -25.46 -19.10
C ALA A 141 26.02 -24.67 -18.67
N VAL A 142 26.05 -23.40 -19.01
CA VAL A 142 26.84 -22.40 -18.31
C VAL A 142 25.82 -21.61 -17.52
N VAL A 143 25.66 -21.95 -16.25
CA VAL A 143 25.02 -21.11 -15.27
C VAL A 143 26.01 -19.98 -15.00
N ALA A 144 25.96 -18.96 -15.82
CA ALA A 144 26.52 -17.68 -15.47
C ALA A 144 25.46 -17.00 -14.62
N THR A 145 25.64 -17.02 -13.32
CA THR A 145 25.14 -16.01 -12.40
C THR A 145 25.77 -14.68 -12.80
N SER A 146 25.24 -14.08 -13.87
CA SER A 146 25.54 -12.68 -14.14
C SER A 146 24.74 -11.86 -13.12
N ALA A 147 25.42 -11.50 -12.04
CA ALA A 147 25.09 -10.31 -11.30
C ALA A 147 24.81 -9.18 -12.30
N PRO A 148 23.75 -8.37 -12.13
CA PRO A 148 23.49 -7.27 -13.04
C PRO A 148 24.74 -6.40 -13.12
N ALA A 149 25.18 -6.15 -14.37
CA ALA A 149 26.35 -5.37 -14.68
C ALA A 149 26.37 -4.10 -13.82
N THR A 150 27.45 -3.89 -13.11
CA THR A 150 27.78 -2.73 -12.30
C THR A 150 27.92 -1.52 -13.23
N ILE A 151 26.78 -0.93 -13.61
CA ILE A 151 26.74 0.40 -14.18
C ILE A 151 26.93 1.34 -13.02
N GLY A 152 28.04 2.02 -12.97
CA GLY A 152 28.52 3.05 -12.05
C GLY A 152 27.82 3.06 -10.68
N ARG A 153 28.58 3.03 -9.59
CA ARG A 153 28.11 3.11 -8.21
C ARG A 153 26.97 4.15 -8.08
N ARG A 154 25.71 3.74 -8.34
CA ARG A 154 24.56 4.49 -7.88
C ARG A 154 24.67 4.51 -6.37
N SER A 155 24.67 5.69 -5.77
CA SER A 155 24.56 5.78 -4.33
C SER A 155 23.30 5.02 -3.93
N ILE A 156 23.47 4.04 -3.06
CA ILE A 156 22.35 3.24 -2.53
C ILE A 156 21.39 4.24 -1.86
N LEU A 157 20.15 4.29 -2.35
CA LEU A 157 19.11 5.14 -1.78
C LEU A 157 18.64 4.49 -0.48
N ARG A 158 18.98 5.12 0.66
CA ARG A 158 18.59 4.62 1.97
C ARG A 158 17.33 5.30 2.47
N LEU A 159 16.48 4.55 3.15
CA LEU A 159 15.26 5.11 3.74
C LEU A 159 15.57 6.19 4.79
N ALA A 160 16.68 6.05 5.52
CA ALA A 160 17.17 7.05 6.49
C ALA A 160 17.54 8.40 5.83
N ASP A 161 17.84 8.42 4.54
CA ASP A 161 18.15 9.64 3.79
C ASP A 161 16.91 10.33 3.22
N PHE A 162 15.74 9.72 3.36
CA PHE A 162 14.49 10.25 2.85
C PHE A 162 13.94 11.34 3.76
N VAL A 163 13.68 12.53 3.20
CA VAL A 163 13.14 13.65 3.97
C VAL A 163 11.63 13.48 4.15
N VAL A 164 11.23 13.24 5.39
CA VAL A 164 9.82 13.01 5.75
C VAL A 164 9.13 14.33 6.10
N GLY A 165 7.93 14.52 5.56
CA GLY A 165 7.05 15.65 5.87
C GLY A 165 5.58 15.30 5.68
N PRO A 166 4.66 16.25 5.84
CA PRO A 166 3.22 16.00 5.72
C PRO A 166 2.81 15.37 4.39
N SER A 167 3.49 15.73 3.30
CA SER A 167 3.20 15.29 1.93
C SER A 167 3.53 13.82 1.65
N ASN A 168 4.35 13.16 2.49
CA ASN A 168 4.86 11.81 2.22
C ASN A 168 4.92 10.91 3.46
N ARG A 169 4.55 11.41 4.64
CA ARG A 169 4.66 10.68 5.93
C ARG A 169 3.98 9.32 5.89
N MET A 170 2.76 9.25 5.33
CA MET A 170 2.01 8.00 5.28
C MET A 170 2.68 6.96 4.39
N ALA A 171 3.18 7.38 3.22
CA ALA A 171 3.89 6.49 2.31
C ALA A 171 5.21 6.01 2.92
N CYS A 172 5.96 6.89 3.59
CA CYS A 172 7.18 6.54 4.29
C CYS A 172 6.92 5.52 5.41
N ALA A 173 5.89 5.75 6.22
CA ALA A 173 5.48 4.87 7.30
C ALA A 173 5.04 3.48 6.78
N ALA A 174 4.28 3.43 5.68
CA ALA A 174 3.85 2.20 5.05
C ALA A 174 5.03 1.37 4.53
N VAL A 175 6.00 2.04 3.92
CA VAL A 175 7.22 1.41 3.40
C VAL A 175 8.12 0.90 4.54
N GLU A 176 8.28 1.67 5.61
CA GLU A 176 9.01 1.23 6.80
C GLU A 176 8.37 -0.02 7.41
N MET A 177 7.03 -0.05 7.49
CA MET A 177 6.29 -1.22 7.97
C MET A 177 6.49 -2.44 7.06
N ALA A 178 6.43 -2.25 5.74
CA ALA A 178 6.68 -3.33 4.77
C ALA A 178 8.10 -3.91 4.89
N ALA A 179 9.09 -3.06 5.23
CA ALA A 179 10.46 -3.50 5.48
C ALA A 179 10.62 -4.18 6.85
N LEU A 180 9.98 -3.65 7.90
CA LEU A 180 10.08 -4.16 9.26
C LEU A 180 9.35 -5.49 9.45
N ARG A 181 8.18 -5.64 8.82
CA ARG A 181 7.31 -6.82 8.93
C ARG A 181 6.75 -7.21 7.56
N PRO A 182 7.57 -7.86 6.73
CA PRO A 182 7.13 -8.28 5.40
C PRO A 182 5.90 -9.17 5.44
N GLY A 183 4.91 -8.84 4.60
CA GLY A 183 3.64 -9.54 4.50
C GLY A 183 2.47 -8.88 5.23
N GLU A 184 2.73 -8.01 6.21
CA GLU A 184 1.69 -7.39 7.02
C GLU A 184 0.85 -6.35 6.25
N VAL A 185 1.47 -5.64 5.32
CA VAL A 185 0.83 -4.61 4.48
C VAL A 185 0.87 -4.97 2.98
N SER A 186 0.68 -6.25 2.67
CA SER A 186 0.78 -6.76 1.29
C SER A 186 -0.59 -6.92 0.62
N PRO A 187 -0.73 -6.49 -0.63
CA PRO A 187 0.19 -5.64 -1.39
C PRO A 187 0.17 -4.18 -0.90
N LEU A 188 1.29 -3.49 -1.05
CA LEU A 188 1.40 -2.06 -0.81
C LEU A 188 1.57 -1.34 -2.15
N VAL A 189 0.78 -0.31 -2.41
CA VAL A 189 0.92 0.55 -3.61
C VAL A 189 1.27 1.97 -3.17
N ILE A 190 2.43 2.45 -3.63
CA ILE A 190 2.86 3.84 -3.45
C ILE A 190 2.62 4.59 -4.75
N HIS A 191 1.74 5.59 -4.73
CA HIS A 191 1.48 6.37 -5.94
C HIS A 191 1.69 7.87 -5.73
N GLY A 192 1.95 8.58 -6.82
CA GLY A 192 2.13 10.02 -6.83
C GLY A 192 2.88 10.49 -8.07
N PRO A 193 2.92 11.80 -8.34
CA PRO A 193 3.54 12.36 -9.55
C PRO A 193 5.00 11.93 -9.74
N SER A 194 5.54 12.12 -10.94
CA SER A 194 6.97 11.88 -11.17
C SER A 194 7.82 12.84 -10.34
N GLY A 195 8.99 12.36 -9.86
CA GLY A 195 9.95 13.19 -9.12
C GLY A 195 9.65 13.39 -7.62
N VAL A 196 8.58 12.84 -7.06
CA VAL A 196 8.25 12.99 -5.62
C VAL A 196 9.04 12.05 -4.69
N GLY A 197 9.89 11.16 -5.23
CA GLY A 197 10.74 10.27 -4.45
C GLY A 197 10.23 8.83 -4.30
N LYS A 198 9.29 8.37 -5.13
CA LYS A 198 8.78 6.97 -5.08
C LYS A 198 9.90 5.95 -5.15
N THR A 199 10.74 6.01 -6.19
CA THR A 199 11.88 5.10 -6.37
C THR A 199 12.82 5.11 -5.16
N HIS A 200 13.05 6.28 -4.53
CA HIS A 200 13.85 6.37 -3.32
C HIS A 200 13.23 5.56 -2.17
N LEU A 201 11.94 5.71 -1.94
CA LEU A 201 11.24 4.92 -0.91
C LEU A 201 11.28 3.42 -1.21
N LEU A 202 11.08 3.04 -2.45
CA LEU A 202 11.02 1.64 -2.87
C LEU A 202 12.39 0.94 -2.78
N GLU A 203 13.46 1.56 -3.28
CA GLU A 203 14.83 1.04 -3.14
C GLU A 203 15.24 1.04 -1.67
N GLY A 204 14.90 2.12 -0.93
CA GLY A 204 15.14 2.23 0.50
C GLY A 204 14.44 1.15 1.33
N ALA A 205 13.25 0.70 0.91
CA ALA A 205 12.55 -0.43 1.54
C ALA A 205 13.37 -1.73 1.45
N CYS A 206 13.92 -2.02 0.26
CA CYS A 206 14.73 -3.21 0.05
C CYS A 206 16.01 -3.18 0.90
N GLU A 207 16.71 -2.03 0.95
CA GLU A 207 17.90 -1.88 1.78
C GLU A 207 17.56 -1.99 3.27
N ARG A 208 16.50 -1.33 3.70
CA ARG A 208 16.03 -1.38 5.08
C ARG A 208 15.63 -2.79 5.51
N ALA A 209 14.94 -3.53 4.65
CA ALA A 209 14.60 -4.92 4.92
C ALA A 209 15.85 -5.80 5.09
N ARG A 210 16.88 -5.61 4.25
CA ARG A 210 18.16 -6.33 4.36
C ARG A 210 18.92 -5.99 5.63
N GLU A 211 18.86 -4.73 6.08
CA GLU A 211 19.45 -4.30 7.36
C GLU A 211 18.75 -4.98 8.55
N LEU A 212 17.43 -5.05 8.53
CA LEU A 212 16.61 -5.58 9.64
C LEU A 212 16.59 -7.10 9.70
N HIS A 213 16.65 -7.76 8.54
CA HIS A 213 16.50 -9.20 8.41
C HIS A 213 17.67 -9.80 7.62
N PRO A 214 18.80 -10.13 8.26
CA PRO A 214 19.91 -10.78 7.58
C PRO A 214 19.49 -12.06 6.86
N GLY A 215 19.73 -12.10 5.54
CA GLY A 215 19.35 -13.23 4.70
C GLY A 215 17.97 -13.13 4.02
N ILE A 216 17.23 -12.04 4.22
CA ILE A 216 15.97 -11.80 3.50
C ILE A 216 16.21 -11.75 1.98
N ASN A 217 15.35 -12.42 1.23
CA ASN A 217 15.35 -12.35 -0.21
C ASN A 217 14.51 -11.13 -0.68
N ALA A 218 15.13 -9.95 -0.67
CA ALA A 218 14.50 -8.72 -1.16
C ALA A 218 14.87 -8.47 -2.63
N VAL A 219 13.87 -8.49 -3.50
CA VAL A 219 14.00 -8.29 -4.96
C VAL A 219 13.38 -6.95 -5.33
N CYS A 220 14.17 -6.08 -5.96
CA CYS A 220 13.71 -4.77 -6.44
C CYS A 220 13.91 -4.69 -7.96
N LEU A 221 12.83 -4.44 -8.68
CA LEU A 221 12.79 -4.40 -10.15
C LEU A 221 11.95 -3.20 -10.61
N SER A 222 12.25 -2.65 -11.79
CA SER A 222 11.25 -1.85 -12.49
C SER A 222 10.30 -2.76 -13.30
N ALA A 223 9.11 -2.26 -13.67
CA ALA A 223 8.19 -2.96 -14.56
C ALA A 223 8.84 -3.33 -15.92
N GLU A 224 9.79 -2.50 -16.39
CA GLU A 224 10.55 -2.79 -17.59
C GLU A 224 11.54 -3.95 -17.38
N GLN A 225 12.26 -3.97 -16.25
CA GLN A 225 13.16 -5.07 -15.89
C GLN A 225 12.40 -6.38 -15.71
N PHE A 226 11.25 -6.34 -15.04
CA PHE A 226 10.36 -7.51 -14.93
C PHE A 226 9.91 -8.01 -16.29
N THR A 227 9.45 -7.10 -17.18
CA THR A 227 9.02 -7.44 -18.54
C THR A 227 10.16 -8.05 -19.36
N THR A 228 11.32 -7.41 -19.36
CA THR A 228 12.50 -7.88 -20.11
C THR A 228 12.98 -9.23 -19.60
N GLY A 229 13.07 -9.40 -18.27
CA GLY A 229 13.46 -10.67 -17.66
C GLY A 229 12.47 -11.80 -17.97
N PHE A 230 11.15 -11.51 -17.92
CA PHE A 230 10.12 -12.47 -18.30
C PHE A 230 10.21 -12.88 -19.78
N LEU A 231 10.32 -11.92 -20.70
CA LEU A 231 10.40 -12.19 -22.14
C LEU A 231 11.68 -12.96 -22.50
N GLN A 232 12.82 -12.59 -21.92
CA GLN A 232 14.07 -13.35 -22.10
C GLN A 232 13.94 -14.78 -21.58
N ALA A 233 13.34 -14.95 -20.41
CA ALA A 233 13.09 -16.27 -19.82
C ALA A 233 12.09 -17.10 -20.64
N LEU A 234 11.10 -16.47 -21.27
CA LEU A 234 10.09 -17.12 -22.11
C LEU A 234 10.71 -17.63 -23.43
N HIS A 235 11.60 -16.86 -24.04
CA HIS A 235 12.30 -17.23 -25.28
C HIS A 235 13.43 -18.25 -25.07
N GLY A 236 13.93 -18.39 -23.84
CA GLY A 236 14.92 -19.36 -23.43
C GLY A 236 14.35 -20.46 -22.54
N SER A 237 15.23 -21.21 -21.89
CA SER A 237 14.84 -22.23 -20.89
C SER A 237 14.77 -21.68 -19.46
N GLY A 238 14.80 -20.35 -19.29
CA GLY A 238 14.97 -19.65 -18.01
C GLY A 238 13.70 -19.34 -17.21
N LEU A 239 12.50 -19.63 -17.75
CA LEU A 239 11.24 -19.30 -17.12
C LEU A 239 11.08 -19.82 -15.67
N PRO A 240 11.49 -21.08 -15.33
CA PRO A 240 11.46 -21.54 -13.95
C PRO A 240 12.38 -20.75 -13.03
N GLY A 241 13.53 -20.29 -13.53
CA GLY A 241 14.48 -19.45 -12.80
C GLY A 241 13.90 -18.07 -12.49
N PHE A 242 13.34 -17.40 -13.50
CA PHE A 242 12.66 -16.11 -13.34
C PHE A 242 11.52 -16.18 -12.33
N ARG A 243 10.65 -17.18 -12.48
CA ARG A 243 9.53 -17.42 -11.54
C ARG A 243 10.02 -17.67 -10.12
N ARG A 244 11.09 -18.46 -9.97
CA ARG A 244 11.68 -18.71 -8.65
C ARG A 244 12.18 -17.42 -8.02
N THR A 245 12.86 -16.57 -8.77
CA THR A 245 13.35 -15.28 -8.25
C THR A 245 12.23 -14.38 -7.79
N CYS A 246 11.19 -14.19 -8.60
CA CYS A 246 10.10 -13.28 -8.26
C CYS A 246 9.12 -13.86 -7.24
N ARG A 247 8.73 -15.15 -7.35
CA ARG A 247 7.71 -15.75 -6.51
C ARG A 247 8.23 -16.20 -5.15
N ASN A 248 9.56 -16.40 -4.99
CA ASN A 248 10.16 -16.74 -3.69
C ASN A 248 10.80 -15.53 -3.00
N ALA A 249 10.61 -14.32 -3.50
CA ALA A 249 11.02 -13.12 -2.81
C ALA A 249 10.21 -12.96 -1.52
N ASP A 250 10.87 -12.67 -0.40
CA ASP A 250 10.22 -12.32 0.87
C ASP A 250 9.69 -10.89 0.83
N LEU A 251 10.40 -10.03 0.10
CA LEU A 251 9.99 -8.68 -0.27
C LEU A 251 10.20 -8.49 -1.78
N LEU A 252 9.12 -8.40 -2.54
CA LEU A 252 9.13 -8.09 -3.97
C LEU A 252 8.71 -6.64 -4.18
N VAL A 253 9.61 -5.83 -4.71
CA VAL A 253 9.35 -4.42 -5.04
C VAL A 253 9.36 -4.26 -6.55
N ILE A 254 8.28 -3.66 -7.09
CA ILE A 254 8.15 -3.38 -8.53
C ILE A 254 7.79 -1.90 -8.70
N ASP A 255 8.72 -1.12 -9.25
CA ASP A 255 8.47 0.29 -9.57
C ASP A 255 7.86 0.46 -10.96
N ASP A 256 7.20 1.60 -11.15
CA ASP A 256 6.64 2.03 -12.43
C ASP A 256 5.56 1.09 -13.00
N LEU A 257 4.60 0.70 -12.17
CA LEU A 257 3.48 -0.19 -12.50
C LEU A 257 2.76 0.17 -13.81
N GLN A 258 2.68 1.46 -14.15
CA GLN A 258 2.06 1.97 -15.38
C GLN A 258 2.70 1.41 -16.66
N PHE A 259 3.95 0.98 -16.63
CA PHE A 259 4.62 0.40 -17.81
C PHE A 259 4.17 -1.02 -18.15
N PHE A 260 3.33 -1.65 -17.35
CA PHE A 260 2.68 -2.91 -17.72
C PHE A 260 1.49 -2.74 -18.66
N VAL A 261 0.94 -1.53 -18.77
CA VAL A 261 -0.21 -1.24 -19.64
C VAL A 261 0.08 -1.71 -21.07
N GLY A 262 -0.90 -2.43 -21.67
CA GLY A 262 -0.79 -2.99 -23.02
C GLY A 262 0.00 -4.29 -23.14
N LYS A 263 0.69 -4.77 -22.09
CA LYS A 263 1.56 -5.97 -22.13
C LYS A 263 0.84 -7.21 -21.59
N LYS A 264 -0.19 -7.71 -22.29
CA LYS A 264 -1.09 -8.77 -21.80
C LYS A 264 -0.39 -10.02 -21.24
N ALA A 265 0.66 -10.53 -21.91
CA ALA A 265 1.38 -11.71 -21.43
C ALA A 265 2.13 -11.43 -20.12
N THR A 266 2.74 -10.27 -20.00
CA THR A 266 3.44 -9.84 -18.79
C THR A 266 2.47 -9.56 -17.63
N LEU A 267 1.30 -8.98 -17.92
CA LEU A 267 0.23 -8.77 -16.91
C LEU A 267 -0.27 -10.11 -16.34
N LEU A 268 -0.41 -11.14 -17.18
CA LEU A 268 -0.78 -12.47 -16.70
C LEU A 268 0.30 -13.08 -15.79
N GLU A 269 1.58 -12.97 -16.15
CA GLU A 269 2.68 -13.44 -15.30
C GLU A 269 2.79 -12.64 -14.01
N LEU A 270 2.55 -11.31 -14.06
CA LEU A 270 2.48 -10.45 -12.88
C LEU A 270 1.36 -10.90 -11.93
N LEU A 271 0.17 -11.16 -12.46
CA LEU A 271 -0.98 -11.64 -11.69
C LEU A 271 -0.65 -12.95 -10.97
N GLN A 272 -0.09 -13.91 -11.68
CA GLN A 272 0.31 -15.21 -11.10
C GLN A 272 1.43 -15.06 -10.05
N THR A 273 2.34 -14.11 -10.26
CA THR A 273 3.42 -13.81 -9.31
C THR A 273 2.85 -13.18 -8.05
N LEU A 274 1.96 -12.20 -8.20
CA LEU A 274 1.26 -11.55 -7.08
C LEU A 274 0.49 -12.56 -6.24
N ASP A 275 -0.30 -13.44 -6.88
CA ASP A 275 -1.03 -14.51 -6.21
C ASP A 275 -0.10 -15.49 -5.46
N ALA A 276 1.06 -15.82 -6.05
CA ALA A 276 2.01 -16.73 -5.42
C ALA A 276 2.67 -16.13 -4.18
N VAL A 277 3.07 -14.86 -4.24
CA VAL A 277 3.71 -14.14 -3.12
C VAL A 277 2.71 -13.91 -1.99
N GLN A 278 1.48 -13.46 -2.31
CA GLN A 278 0.43 -13.23 -1.31
C GLN A 278 0.00 -14.51 -0.59
N ARG A 279 -0.15 -15.63 -1.32
CA ARG A 279 -0.49 -16.94 -0.68
C ARG A 279 0.57 -17.40 0.31
N GLN A 280 1.82 -16.99 0.15
CA GLN A 280 2.92 -17.30 1.06
C GLN A 280 3.03 -16.29 2.22
N GLY A 281 2.11 -15.32 2.33
CA GLY A 281 2.15 -14.27 3.34
C GLY A 281 3.33 -13.32 3.20
N ARG A 282 3.90 -13.20 1.98
CA ARG A 282 5.08 -12.36 1.71
C ARG A 282 4.68 -10.97 1.24
N GLN A 283 5.64 -10.05 1.27
CA GLN A 283 5.39 -8.64 0.96
C GLN A 283 5.58 -8.35 -0.53
N VAL A 284 4.59 -7.65 -1.11
CA VAL A 284 4.75 -7.00 -2.43
C VAL A 284 4.54 -5.50 -2.27
N VAL A 285 5.40 -4.72 -2.92
CA VAL A 285 5.30 -3.25 -2.96
C VAL A 285 5.36 -2.78 -4.40
N PHE A 286 4.45 -1.90 -4.79
CA PHE A 286 4.41 -1.29 -6.11
C PHE A 286 4.61 0.22 -6.06
N GLY A 287 5.36 0.75 -7.02
CA GLY A 287 5.40 2.18 -7.35
C GLY A 287 4.54 2.50 -8.56
N CYS A 288 3.82 3.62 -8.53
CA CYS A 288 3.00 4.07 -9.64
C CYS A 288 3.04 5.60 -9.77
N ASP A 289 3.01 6.13 -10.99
CA ASP A 289 3.04 7.57 -11.24
C ASP A 289 1.66 8.25 -11.06
N ARG A 290 0.59 7.46 -10.96
CA ARG A 290 -0.81 7.91 -10.83
C ARG A 290 -1.64 6.95 -10.00
N GLU A 291 -2.88 7.32 -9.71
CA GLU A 291 -3.84 6.50 -8.99
C GLU A 291 -4.22 5.24 -9.78
N LEU A 292 -4.56 4.15 -9.08
CA LEU A 292 -4.94 2.88 -9.72
C LEU A 292 -6.19 3.02 -10.61
N ASP A 293 -7.09 3.95 -10.27
CA ASP A 293 -8.31 4.20 -11.04
C ASP A 293 -8.01 4.84 -12.40
N ALA A 294 -6.85 5.45 -12.56
CA ALA A 294 -6.36 5.97 -13.83
C ALA A 294 -5.64 4.91 -14.70
N LEU A 295 -5.64 3.64 -14.28
CA LEU A 295 -5.00 2.52 -14.98
C LEU A 295 -5.94 1.34 -15.22
N PRO A 296 -7.13 1.54 -15.84
CA PRO A 296 -8.08 0.45 -16.09
C PRO A 296 -7.50 -0.66 -16.98
N GLU A 297 -6.49 -0.34 -17.79
CA GLU A 297 -5.83 -1.27 -18.71
C GLU A 297 -4.97 -2.33 -18.00
N LEU A 298 -4.70 -2.20 -16.72
CA LEU A 298 -4.09 -3.27 -15.91
C LEU A 298 -5.03 -4.47 -15.76
N GLY A 299 -6.31 -4.27 -15.99
CA GLY A 299 -7.34 -5.28 -15.89
C GLY A 299 -7.94 -5.42 -14.48
N PRO A 300 -9.24 -5.83 -14.43
CA PRO A 300 -9.99 -5.85 -13.18
C PRO A 300 -9.39 -6.80 -12.12
N GLU A 301 -8.77 -7.89 -12.56
CA GLU A 301 -8.20 -8.89 -11.66
C GLU A 301 -6.99 -8.34 -10.89
N ILE A 302 -6.06 -7.67 -11.56
CA ILE A 302 -4.89 -7.05 -10.92
C ILE A 302 -5.37 -5.90 -10.03
N LEU A 303 -6.23 -5.02 -10.54
CA LEU A 303 -6.74 -3.88 -9.77
C LEU A 303 -7.46 -4.33 -8.49
N THR A 304 -8.25 -5.39 -8.54
CA THR A 304 -8.92 -5.95 -7.36
C THR A 304 -7.93 -6.42 -6.31
N ARG A 305 -6.84 -7.08 -6.72
CA ARG A 305 -5.80 -7.52 -5.80
C ARG A 305 -5.03 -6.36 -5.18
N LEU A 306 -4.66 -5.37 -6.00
CA LEU A 306 -3.96 -4.18 -5.53
C LEU A 306 -4.81 -3.36 -4.55
N ARG A 307 -6.10 -3.21 -4.84
CA ARG A 307 -7.06 -2.54 -3.94
C ARG A 307 -7.36 -3.33 -2.67
N GLY A 308 -7.12 -4.63 -2.67
CA GLY A 308 -7.23 -5.47 -1.47
C GLY A 308 -6.16 -5.20 -0.42
N GLY A 309 -5.09 -4.51 -0.78
CA GLY A 309 -3.99 -4.13 0.08
C GLY A 309 -4.02 -2.68 0.54
N MET A 310 -2.85 -2.14 0.86
CA MET A 310 -2.70 -0.75 1.25
C MET A 310 -2.29 0.13 0.06
N ILE A 311 -2.91 1.31 -0.03
CA ILE A 311 -2.57 2.32 -1.02
C ILE A 311 -2.14 3.59 -0.28
N ALA A 312 -0.93 4.08 -0.54
CA ALA A 312 -0.40 5.29 0.04
C ALA A 312 0.03 6.29 -1.03
N ARG A 313 -0.44 7.51 -0.89
CA ARG A 313 -0.15 8.61 -1.82
C ARG A 313 1.05 9.43 -1.36
N ILE A 314 1.88 9.85 -2.31
CA ILE A 314 2.88 10.89 -2.12
C ILE A 314 2.43 12.13 -2.89
N LEU A 315 2.31 13.24 -2.16
CA LEU A 315 2.02 14.55 -2.74
C LEU A 315 3.34 15.25 -3.14
N PRO A 316 3.28 16.27 -4.01
CA PRO A 316 4.42 17.13 -4.24
C PRO A 316 4.97 17.69 -2.92
N PRO A 317 6.30 17.75 -2.75
CA PRO A 317 6.91 18.19 -1.51
C PRO A 317 6.55 19.64 -1.19
N ASP A 318 6.17 19.91 0.05
CA ASP A 318 5.97 21.26 0.55
C ASP A 318 7.31 22.04 0.70
N TYR A 319 7.25 23.27 1.14
CA TYR A 319 8.44 24.11 1.28
C TYR A 319 9.47 23.49 2.25
N GLU A 320 9.03 22.99 3.39
CA GLU A 320 9.92 22.43 4.41
C GLU A 320 10.60 21.14 3.93
N VAL A 321 9.86 20.29 3.25
CA VAL A 321 10.41 19.06 2.64
C VAL A 321 11.42 19.43 1.54
N ARG A 322 11.12 20.40 0.68
CA ARG A 322 12.07 20.87 -0.35
C ARG A 322 13.35 21.43 0.26
N ARG A 323 13.22 22.26 1.31
CA ARG A 323 14.35 22.81 2.06
C ARG A 323 15.22 21.69 2.66
N GLY A 324 14.58 20.71 3.28
CA GLY A 324 15.27 19.54 3.84
C GLY A 324 16.01 18.71 2.80
N ILE A 325 15.39 18.50 1.60
CA ILE A 325 16.03 17.81 0.49
C ILE A 325 17.28 18.57 0.02
N VAL A 326 17.18 19.89 -0.18
CA VAL A 326 18.33 20.73 -0.58
C VAL A 326 19.45 20.66 0.46
N ALA A 327 19.12 20.79 1.75
CA ALA A 327 20.10 20.68 2.84
C ALA A 327 20.79 19.32 2.86
N SER A 328 20.04 18.22 2.69
CA SER A 328 20.59 16.85 2.63
C SER A 328 21.55 16.66 1.46
N VAL A 329 21.19 17.17 0.27
CA VAL A 329 22.03 17.06 -0.93
C VAL A 329 23.29 17.91 -0.82
N CYS A 330 23.17 19.15 -0.31
CA CYS A 330 24.31 20.06 -0.12
C CYS A 330 25.26 19.51 0.97
N GLY A 331 24.74 18.99 2.08
CA GLY A 331 25.55 18.39 3.13
C GLY A 331 26.37 17.19 2.64
N LYS A 332 25.79 16.32 1.81
CA LYS A 332 26.49 15.18 1.21
C LYS A 332 27.59 15.58 0.21
N ARG A 333 27.47 16.74 -0.45
CA ARG A 333 28.47 17.25 -1.41
C ARG A 333 29.59 18.02 -0.76
N ALA A 334 29.40 18.53 0.47
CA ALA A 334 30.41 19.30 1.18
C ALA A 334 31.49 18.42 1.84
N PHE A 335 31.26 17.11 1.99
CA PHE A 335 32.18 16.15 2.65
C PHE A 335 32.60 15.00 1.72
N GLY A 336 32.35 15.06 0.45
CA GLY A 336 32.85 14.17 -0.59
C GLY A 336 33.67 14.95 -1.63
#